data_ff8a4cc77ae93ed5871db3e3d5ca4ae0
#
_entry.id   ff8a4cc77ae93ed5871db3e3d5ca4ae0
#
_cell.length_a   1.000
_cell.length_b   1.000
_cell.length_c   1.000
_cell.angle_alpha   90.00
_cell.angle_beta   90.00
_cell.angle_gamma   90.00
#
_symmetry.space_group_name_H-M   'P 1'
#
loop_
_entity.id
_entity.type
_entity.pdbx_description
1 polymer ?
#
loop_
_entity_poly.entity_id
_entity_poly.type
_entity_poly.pdbx_seq_one_letter_code
_entity_poly.pdbx_strand_id
1 'polypeptide(L)'
;MDSMRKVYQESVSTGNMKRNIRELKNKMYAYSEMEQMVRECTCNDAQTPSEMLMKEIAKGTFTVEFSSIMTIVWKRLKDKTNEHHAFKCLVLLEFLLQHGNHEMVLSQVQNNLHHIQGVTSFSLKNANGIDVGHDVREKAHRFLKFFRDQHSVGPVDVAAVALGSGGGGGSGGG
;
A
#
# COMPACT_ATOMS: atom_id res chain seq x y z
N MET A 1 22.91 8.27 -31.20
CA MET A 1 22.28 9.26 -30.30
C MET A 1 20.76 9.37 -30.45
N ASP A 2 20.19 9.12 -31.64
CA ASP A 2 18.73 9.22 -31.86
C ASP A 2 17.90 8.15 -31.13
N SER A 3 18.41 6.96 -30.96
CA SER A 3 17.71 5.85 -30.30
C SER A 3 17.42 6.14 -28.83
N MET A 4 18.38 6.68 -28.07
CA MET A 4 18.20 7.09 -26.66
C MET A 4 17.22 8.25 -26.50
N ARG A 5 17.27 9.21 -27.44
CA ARG A 5 16.35 10.36 -27.46
C ARG A 5 14.91 9.92 -27.70
N LYS A 6 14.73 8.95 -28.60
CA LYS A 6 13.41 8.38 -28.90
C LYS A 6 12.84 7.61 -27.70
N VAL A 7 13.62 6.78 -27.05
CA VAL A 7 13.23 6.05 -25.82
C VAL A 7 12.86 7.03 -24.69
N TYR A 8 13.64 8.09 -24.53
CA TYR A 8 13.34 9.13 -23.53
C TYR A 8 12.02 9.86 -23.84
N GLN A 9 11.80 10.26 -25.09
CA GLN A 9 10.55 10.92 -25.52
C GLN A 9 9.33 10.01 -25.37
N GLU A 10 9.46 8.73 -25.69
CA GLU A 10 8.38 7.74 -25.52
C GLU A 10 8.05 7.54 -24.03
N SER A 11 9.05 7.49 -23.15
CA SER A 11 8.84 7.34 -21.70
C SER A 11 8.16 8.57 -21.09
N VAL A 12 8.55 9.78 -21.51
CA VAL A 12 7.91 11.05 -21.08
C VAL A 12 6.49 11.13 -21.58
N SER A 13 6.23 10.76 -22.84
CA SER A 13 4.88 10.73 -23.43
C SER A 13 3.97 9.75 -22.70
N THR A 14 4.48 8.56 -22.37
CA THR A 14 3.72 7.54 -21.62
C THR A 14 3.43 7.99 -20.19
N GLY A 15 4.38 8.65 -19.54
CA GLY A 15 4.20 9.23 -18.20
C GLY A 15 3.10 10.32 -18.19
N ASN A 16 3.12 11.21 -19.17
CA ASN A 16 2.10 12.25 -19.32
C ASN A 16 0.70 11.65 -19.59
N MET A 17 0.61 10.61 -20.42
CA MET A 17 -0.67 9.93 -20.67
C MET A 17 -1.22 9.28 -19.39
N LYS A 18 -0.39 8.59 -18.62
CA LYS A 18 -0.79 8.00 -17.34
C LYS A 18 -1.28 9.06 -16.35
N ARG A 19 -0.59 10.20 -16.29
CA ARG A 19 -0.99 11.34 -15.46
C ARG A 19 -2.34 11.91 -15.88
N ASN A 20 -2.56 12.16 -17.15
CA ASN A 20 -3.83 12.68 -17.67
C ASN A 20 -5.00 11.74 -17.36
N ILE A 21 -4.80 10.41 -17.50
CA ILE A 21 -5.80 9.42 -17.11
C ILE A 21 -6.11 9.47 -15.61
N ARG A 22 -5.10 9.67 -14.75
CA ARG A 22 -5.31 9.83 -13.30
C ARG A 22 -6.11 11.08 -12.98
N GLU A 23 -5.78 12.21 -13.60
CA GLU A 23 -6.50 13.48 -13.41
C GLU A 23 -7.97 13.37 -13.85
N LEU A 24 -8.22 12.73 -15.00
CA LEU A 24 -9.58 12.46 -15.45
C LEU A 24 -10.36 11.59 -14.44
N LYS A 25 -9.73 10.52 -13.95
CA LYS A 25 -10.34 9.65 -12.94
C LYS A 25 -10.57 10.41 -11.62
N ASN A 26 -9.64 11.26 -11.20
CA ASN A 26 -9.81 12.06 -9.99
C ASN A 26 -11.04 12.97 -10.08
N LYS A 27 -11.23 13.62 -11.22
CA LYS A 27 -12.43 14.45 -11.47
C LYS A 27 -13.72 13.62 -11.53
N MET A 28 -13.68 12.48 -12.22
CA MET A 28 -14.86 11.62 -12.40
C MET A 28 -15.35 11.00 -11.09
N TYR A 29 -14.43 10.64 -10.18
CA TYR A 29 -14.75 10.06 -8.87
C TYR A 29 -14.82 11.07 -7.73
N ALA A 30 -14.65 12.38 -8.03
CA ALA A 30 -14.69 13.47 -7.04
C ALA A 30 -13.80 13.22 -5.81
N TYR A 31 -12.58 12.69 -6.03
CA TYR A 31 -11.62 12.47 -4.95
C TYR A 31 -11.22 13.80 -4.28
N SER A 32 -11.11 13.80 -2.93
CA SER A 32 -10.59 14.94 -2.18
C SER A 32 -9.12 15.23 -2.57
N GLU A 33 -8.62 16.40 -2.23
CA GLU A 33 -7.20 16.74 -2.48
C GLU A 33 -6.26 15.74 -1.82
N MET A 34 -6.54 15.35 -0.58
CA MET A 34 -5.76 14.36 0.14
C MET A 34 -5.80 12.98 -0.52
N GLU A 35 -6.96 12.53 -0.95
CA GLU A 35 -7.11 11.29 -1.71
C GLU A 35 -6.30 11.33 -3.02
N GLN A 36 -6.30 12.46 -3.71
CA GLN A 36 -5.50 12.67 -4.92
C GLN A 36 -4.01 12.60 -4.62
N MET A 37 -3.53 13.20 -3.51
CA MET A 37 -2.12 13.12 -3.07
C MET A 37 -1.71 11.68 -2.79
N VAL A 38 -2.51 10.90 -2.07
CA VAL A 38 -2.25 9.48 -1.82
C VAL A 38 -2.20 8.68 -3.12
N ARG A 39 -3.11 8.97 -4.05
CA ARG A 39 -3.16 8.31 -5.37
C ARG A 39 -1.96 8.65 -6.24
N GLU A 40 -1.46 9.87 -6.17
CA GLU A 40 -0.24 10.27 -6.88
C GLU A 40 1.00 9.67 -6.23
N CYS A 41 1.12 9.74 -4.91
CA CYS A 41 2.23 9.15 -4.15
C CYS A 41 2.38 7.64 -4.41
N THR A 42 1.26 6.94 -4.59
CA THR A 42 1.21 5.48 -4.82
C THR A 42 0.85 5.12 -6.26
N CYS A 43 1.21 5.96 -7.22
CA CYS A 43 0.88 5.77 -8.64
C CYS A 43 1.69 4.63 -9.29
N ASN A 44 1.26 4.22 -10.50
CA ASN A 44 1.87 3.13 -11.27
C ASN A 44 3.09 3.55 -12.12
N ASP A 45 3.71 4.67 -11.82
CA ASP A 45 4.95 5.08 -12.46
C ASP A 45 6.14 4.43 -11.76
N ALA A 46 7.23 4.18 -12.48
CA ALA A 46 8.43 3.54 -11.94
C ALA A 46 9.21 4.40 -10.94
N GLN A 47 8.93 5.71 -10.88
CA GLN A 47 9.60 6.63 -9.95
C GLN A 47 9.24 6.32 -8.50
N THR A 48 10.20 6.56 -7.60
CA THR A 48 9.98 6.48 -6.15
C THR A 48 8.92 7.48 -5.68
N PRO A 49 8.20 7.20 -4.58
CA PRO A 49 7.27 8.16 -3.99
C PRO A 49 7.96 9.49 -3.66
N SER A 50 7.31 10.61 -3.95
CA SER A 50 7.82 11.93 -3.60
C SER A 50 7.81 12.10 -2.08
N GLU A 51 8.97 12.43 -1.49
CA GLU A 51 9.08 12.70 -0.06
C GLU A 51 8.19 13.89 0.36
N MET A 52 8.08 14.91 -0.50
CA MET A 52 7.20 16.05 -0.27
C MET A 52 5.74 15.59 -0.13
N LEU A 53 5.25 14.76 -1.05
CA LEU A 53 3.89 14.21 -0.95
C LEU A 53 3.71 13.35 0.28
N MET A 54 4.69 12.51 0.63
CA MET A 54 4.62 11.69 1.84
C MET A 54 4.53 12.54 3.10
N LYS A 55 5.25 13.67 3.18
CA LYS A 55 5.18 14.62 4.30
C LYS A 55 3.79 15.26 4.41
N GLU A 56 3.20 15.69 3.31
CA GLU A 56 1.85 16.28 3.31
C GLU A 56 0.79 15.23 3.70
N ILE A 57 0.90 14.00 3.21
CA ILE A 57 0.02 12.90 3.61
C ILE A 57 0.19 12.59 5.11
N ALA A 58 1.43 12.61 5.63
CA ALA A 58 1.69 12.40 7.06
C ALA A 58 1.00 13.45 7.93
N LYS A 59 1.02 14.73 7.53
CA LYS A 59 0.25 15.79 8.20
C LYS A 59 -1.26 15.50 8.16
N GLY A 60 -1.77 15.01 7.04
CA GLY A 60 -3.17 14.63 6.89
C GLY A 60 -3.62 13.54 7.85
N THR A 61 -2.69 12.70 8.37
CA THR A 61 -3.02 11.66 9.35
C THR A 61 -3.46 12.20 10.72
N PHE A 62 -3.22 13.47 11.02
CA PHE A 62 -3.67 14.16 12.23
C PHE A 62 -5.04 14.85 12.05
N THR A 63 -5.67 14.68 10.91
CA THR A 63 -6.92 15.35 10.55
C THR A 63 -8.05 14.34 10.28
N VAL A 64 -9.23 14.84 9.96
CA VAL A 64 -10.39 14.03 9.53
C VAL A 64 -10.12 13.22 8.25
N GLU A 65 -9.09 13.55 7.49
CA GLU A 65 -8.70 12.86 6.26
C GLU A 65 -8.04 11.49 6.50
N PHE A 66 -7.69 11.16 7.74
CA PHE A 66 -7.03 9.90 8.08
C PHE A 66 -7.71 8.67 7.49
N SER A 67 -9.04 8.61 7.62
CA SER A 67 -9.82 7.46 7.11
C SER A 67 -9.72 7.34 5.59
N SER A 68 -9.80 8.46 4.87
CA SER A 68 -9.66 8.51 3.41
C SER A 68 -8.26 8.07 2.97
N ILE A 69 -7.22 8.56 3.65
CA ILE A 69 -5.83 8.17 3.40
C ILE A 69 -5.68 6.64 3.49
N MET A 70 -6.08 6.07 4.62
CA MET A 70 -5.91 4.63 4.87
C MET A 70 -6.76 3.77 3.92
N THR A 71 -7.96 4.22 3.58
CA THR A 71 -8.83 3.53 2.61
C THR A 71 -8.13 3.36 1.26
N ILE A 72 -7.49 4.40 0.74
CA ILE A 72 -6.79 4.34 -0.54
C ILE A 72 -5.53 3.47 -0.43
N VAL A 73 -4.77 3.61 0.65
CA VAL A 73 -3.56 2.81 0.89
C VAL A 73 -3.90 1.32 0.88
N TRP A 74 -4.90 0.89 1.67
CA TRP A 74 -5.30 -0.51 1.73
C TRP A 74 -5.90 -1.03 0.42
N LYS A 75 -6.68 -0.20 -0.28
CA LYS A 75 -7.21 -0.55 -1.61
C LYS A 75 -6.09 -0.84 -2.59
N ARG A 76 -5.05 0.00 -2.62
CA ARG A 76 -3.93 -0.14 -3.56
C ARG A 76 -2.92 -1.20 -3.15
N LEU A 77 -2.71 -1.41 -1.85
CA LEU A 77 -1.88 -2.51 -1.36
C LEU A 77 -2.40 -3.88 -1.82
N LYS A 78 -3.72 -4.01 -1.91
CA LYS A 78 -4.39 -5.25 -2.36
C LYS A 78 -4.48 -5.39 -3.88
N ASP A 79 -4.03 -4.40 -4.64
CA ASP A 79 -4.03 -4.46 -6.10
C ASP A 79 -2.94 -5.41 -6.60
N LYS A 80 -3.38 -6.55 -7.14
CA LYS A 80 -2.48 -7.57 -7.69
C LYS A 80 -2.11 -7.33 -9.16
N THR A 81 -2.63 -6.28 -9.77
CA THR A 81 -2.44 -5.99 -11.19
C THR A 81 -1.29 -5.03 -11.45
N ASN A 82 -0.72 -4.42 -10.39
CA ASN A 82 0.36 -3.46 -10.52
C ASN A 82 1.30 -3.51 -9.31
N GLU A 83 2.54 -3.89 -9.56
CA GLU A 83 3.61 -4.02 -8.56
C GLU A 83 3.95 -2.69 -7.88
N HIS A 84 3.90 -1.59 -8.65
CA HIS A 84 4.23 -0.27 -8.11
C HIS A 84 3.23 0.20 -7.05
N HIS A 85 1.95 -0.16 -7.19
CA HIS A 85 0.94 0.18 -6.19
C HIS A 85 1.27 -0.44 -4.83
N ALA A 86 1.49 -1.75 -4.80
CA ALA A 86 1.79 -2.46 -3.56
C ALA A 86 3.13 -2.02 -2.95
N PHE A 87 4.18 -1.90 -3.77
CA PHE A 87 5.49 -1.45 -3.33
C PHE A 87 5.43 -0.06 -2.69
N LYS A 88 4.84 0.92 -3.38
CA LYS A 88 4.76 2.30 -2.91
C LYS A 88 3.85 2.45 -1.68
N CYS A 89 2.80 1.63 -1.56
CA CYS A 89 1.99 1.60 -0.34
C CYS A 89 2.80 1.14 0.88
N LEU A 90 3.67 0.14 0.74
CA LEU A 90 4.56 -0.29 1.83
C LEU A 90 5.57 0.81 2.21
N VAL A 91 6.12 1.52 1.22
CA VAL A 91 6.99 2.68 1.47
C VAL A 91 6.24 3.79 2.22
N LEU A 92 5.04 4.12 1.77
CA LEU A 92 4.21 5.14 2.42
C LEU A 92 3.81 4.73 3.84
N LEU A 93 3.38 3.49 4.07
CA LEU A 93 3.03 3.02 5.42
C LEU A 93 4.20 3.10 6.40
N GLU A 94 5.41 2.73 5.97
CA GLU A 94 6.64 2.85 6.78
C GLU A 94 6.91 4.32 7.12
N PHE A 95 6.75 5.22 6.15
CA PHE A 95 6.91 6.66 6.37
C PHE A 95 5.85 7.22 7.34
N LEU A 96 4.59 6.80 7.20
CA LEU A 96 3.49 7.26 8.07
C LEU A 96 3.64 6.76 9.52
N LEU A 97 4.21 5.57 9.74
CA LEU A 97 4.54 5.08 11.09
C LEU A 97 5.58 5.95 11.79
N GLN A 98 6.51 6.55 11.01
CA GLN A 98 7.60 7.36 11.54
C GLN A 98 7.24 8.84 11.67
N HIS A 99 6.43 9.37 10.78
CA HIS A 99 6.21 10.82 10.60
C HIS A 99 4.75 11.26 10.70
N GLY A 100 3.81 10.33 10.70
CA GLY A 100 2.37 10.59 10.82
C GLY A 100 1.86 10.44 12.25
N ASN A 101 0.54 10.38 12.39
CA ASN A 101 -0.12 10.05 13.66
C ASN A 101 0.17 8.58 14.01
N HIS A 102 1.24 8.37 14.74
CA HIS A 102 1.79 7.05 15.03
C HIS A 102 0.75 6.08 15.60
N GLU A 103 -0.02 6.50 16.61
CA GLU A 103 -1.00 5.63 17.27
C GLU A 103 -2.09 5.16 16.31
N MET A 104 -2.64 6.08 15.52
CA MET A 104 -3.69 5.75 14.57
C MET A 104 -3.16 4.87 13.43
N VAL A 105 -1.98 5.19 12.90
CA VAL A 105 -1.36 4.40 11.82
C VAL A 105 -0.98 3.02 12.33
N LEU A 106 -0.39 2.92 13.54
CA LEU A 106 -0.04 1.66 14.19
C LEU A 106 -1.26 0.75 14.35
N SER A 107 -2.35 1.28 14.91
CA SER A 107 -3.61 0.54 15.05
C SER A 107 -4.12 0.03 13.70
N GLN A 108 -4.08 0.85 12.64
CA GLN A 108 -4.49 0.44 11.31
C GLN A 108 -3.59 -0.66 10.72
N VAL A 109 -2.28 -0.57 10.94
CA VAL A 109 -1.35 -1.60 10.46
C VAL A 109 -1.55 -2.91 11.22
N GLN A 110 -1.71 -2.88 12.54
CA GLN A 110 -1.99 -4.06 13.35
C GLN A 110 -3.27 -4.78 12.90
N ASN A 111 -4.36 -4.03 12.74
CA ASN A 111 -5.66 -4.59 12.32
C ASN A 111 -5.64 -5.15 10.89
N ASN A 112 -4.72 -4.70 10.04
CA ASN A 112 -4.61 -5.09 8.64
C ASN A 112 -3.31 -5.84 8.31
N LEU A 113 -2.60 -6.32 9.33
CA LEU A 113 -1.29 -6.97 9.17
C LEU A 113 -1.34 -8.17 8.20
N HIS A 114 -2.46 -8.92 8.21
CA HIS A 114 -2.70 -10.04 7.30
C HIS A 114 -2.67 -9.64 5.82
N HIS A 115 -3.05 -8.42 5.48
CA HIS A 115 -2.93 -7.91 4.11
C HIS A 115 -1.47 -7.72 3.71
N ILE A 116 -0.63 -7.20 4.61
CA ILE A 116 0.81 -7.02 4.36
C ILE A 116 1.50 -8.39 4.27
N GLN A 117 1.12 -9.33 5.15
CA GLN A 117 1.58 -10.72 5.07
C GLN A 117 1.21 -11.35 3.72
N GLY A 118 -0.01 -11.12 3.21
CA GLY A 118 -0.41 -11.59 1.90
C GLY A 118 0.43 -11.04 0.73
N VAL A 119 1.05 -9.87 0.90
CA VAL A 119 1.93 -9.28 -0.12
C VAL A 119 3.28 -10.03 -0.22
N THR A 120 3.71 -10.77 0.80
CA THR A 120 4.95 -11.59 0.72
C THR A 120 4.85 -12.72 -0.32
N SER A 121 3.64 -13.06 -0.75
CA SER A 121 3.37 -14.00 -1.84
C SER A 121 2.90 -13.32 -3.14
N PHE A 122 3.14 -12.01 -3.28
CA PHE A 122 2.74 -11.26 -4.48
C PHE A 122 3.36 -11.88 -5.73
N SER A 123 2.53 -12.14 -6.73
CA SER A 123 2.96 -12.73 -8.00
C SER A 123 2.38 -11.95 -9.17
N LEU A 124 3.26 -11.43 -9.99
CA LEU A 124 2.89 -10.72 -11.22
C LEU A 124 3.98 -10.92 -12.26
N LYS A 125 3.60 -11.30 -13.48
CA LYS A 125 4.50 -11.40 -14.62
C LYS A 125 4.18 -10.31 -15.63
N ASN A 126 5.20 -9.68 -16.18
CA ASN A 126 5.04 -8.74 -17.28
C ASN A 126 4.72 -9.45 -18.61
N ALA A 127 4.51 -8.68 -19.68
CA ALA A 127 4.21 -9.21 -21.02
C ALA A 127 5.29 -10.16 -21.56
N ASN A 128 6.53 -10.08 -21.06
CA ASN A 128 7.66 -10.95 -21.44
C ASN A 128 7.79 -12.18 -20.54
N GLY A 129 6.83 -12.43 -19.64
CA GLY A 129 6.84 -13.54 -18.69
C GLY A 129 7.80 -13.38 -17.51
N ILE A 130 8.44 -12.21 -17.36
CA ILE A 130 9.38 -11.92 -16.27
C ILE A 130 8.60 -11.60 -15.01
N ASP A 131 8.99 -12.19 -13.88
CA ASP A 131 8.44 -11.88 -12.55
C ASP A 131 8.84 -10.46 -12.12
N VAL A 132 7.86 -9.57 -12.04
CA VAL A 132 8.02 -8.19 -11.56
C VAL A 132 7.60 -8.04 -10.09
N GLY A 133 7.19 -9.13 -9.45
CA GLY A 133 6.77 -9.13 -8.04
C GLY A 133 7.89 -9.26 -7.02
N HIS A 134 9.13 -9.52 -7.45
CA HIS A 134 10.27 -9.76 -6.55
C HIS A 134 10.49 -8.62 -5.55
N ASP A 135 10.59 -7.38 -6.02
CA ASP A 135 10.86 -6.21 -5.18
C ASP A 135 9.71 -5.92 -4.20
N VAL A 136 8.47 -6.22 -4.62
CA VAL A 136 7.28 -6.10 -3.76
C VAL A 136 7.37 -7.08 -2.59
N ARG A 137 7.70 -8.36 -2.86
CA ARG A 137 7.86 -9.39 -1.83
C ARG A 137 8.98 -9.03 -0.85
N GLU A 138 10.13 -8.61 -1.38
CA GLU A 138 11.26 -8.16 -0.56
C GLU A 138 10.90 -6.96 0.32
N LYS A 139 10.20 -5.96 -0.23
CA LYS A 139 9.75 -4.80 0.55
C LYS A 139 8.77 -5.21 1.63
N ALA A 140 7.86 -6.16 1.34
CA ALA A 140 6.93 -6.68 2.34
C ALA A 140 7.65 -7.39 3.49
N HIS A 141 8.63 -8.24 3.20
CA HIS A 141 9.45 -8.88 4.23
C HIS A 141 10.21 -7.87 5.08
N ARG A 142 10.84 -6.87 4.46
CA ARG A 142 11.54 -5.79 5.17
C ARG A 142 10.59 -4.97 6.05
N PHE A 143 9.39 -4.65 5.54
CA PHE A 143 8.38 -3.95 6.30
C PHE A 143 7.93 -4.76 7.53
N LEU A 144 7.64 -6.05 7.37
CA LEU A 144 7.21 -6.91 8.49
C LEU A 144 8.32 -7.06 9.53
N LYS A 145 9.59 -7.12 9.11
CA LYS A 145 10.73 -7.11 10.03
C LYS A 145 10.81 -5.78 10.78
N PHE A 146 10.81 -4.66 10.06
CA PHE A 146 10.81 -3.31 10.64
C PHE A 146 9.67 -3.15 11.66
N PHE A 147 8.45 -3.55 11.28
CA PHE A 147 7.27 -3.45 12.13
C PHE A 147 7.42 -4.27 13.43
N ARG A 148 7.94 -5.48 13.34
CA ARG A 148 8.20 -6.34 14.50
C ARG A 148 9.26 -5.76 15.41
N ASP A 149 10.38 -5.30 14.84
CA ASP A 149 11.52 -4.77 15.60
C ASP A 149 11.11 -3.49 16.36
N GLN A 150 10.26 -2.66 15.78
CA GLN A 150 9.81 -1.40 16.39
C GLN A 150 8.70 -1.60 17.44
N HIS A 151 7.85 -2.62 17.29
CA HIS A 151 6.63 -2.74 18.10
C HIS A 151 6.58 -4.01 18.95
N SER A 152 7.69 -4.76 19.07
CA SER A 152 7.82 -5.98 19.91
C SER A 152 6.60 -6.92 19.79
N VAL A 153 6.02 -7.00 18.59
CA VAL A 153 4.94 -7.94 18.34
C VAL A 153 5.58 -9.31 18.24
N GLY A 154 5.46 -10.10 19.31
CA GLY A 154 5.83 -11.51 19.31
C GLY A 154 5.20 -12.24 18.12
N PRO A 155 5.64 -13.44 17.76
CA PRO A 155 5.05 -14.20 16.67
C PRO A 155 3.55 -14.27 16.91
N VAL A 156 2.77 -13.70 15.96
CA VAL A 156 1.31 -13.83 16.00
C VAL A 156 1.04 -15.31 15.77
N ASP A 157 0.61 -16.02 16.80
CA ASP A 157 0.20 -17.41 16.71
C ASP A 157 -1.00 -17.49 15.75
N VAL A 158 -0.71 -17.81 14.51
CA VAL A 158 -1.74 -18.01 13.47
C VAL A 158 -2.69 -19.15 13.85
N ALA A 159 -2.29 -19.99 14.83
CA ALA A 159 -3.09 -21.06 15.38
C ALA A 159 -4.25 -20.59 16.27
N ALA A 160 -4.16 -19.39 16.88
CA ALA A 160 -5.18 -18.90 17.81
C ALA A 160 -6.45 -18.39 17.09
N VAL A 161 -6.33 -17.97 15.82
CA VAL A 161 -7.47 -17.47 15.04
C VAL A 161 -8.34 -18.60 14.48
N ALA A 162 -7.78 -19.80 14.34
CA ALA A 162 -8.50 -20.96 13.77
C ALA A 162 -9.40 -21.68 14.78
N LEU A 163 -9.29 -21.39 16.07
CA LEU A 163 -10.02 -22.10 17.14
C LEU A 163 -11.19 -21.29 17.77
N GLY A 164 -11.47 -20.07 17.28
CA GLY A 164 -12.51 -19.20 17.83
C GLY A 164 -13.91 -19.38 17.24
N SER A 165 -14.16 -20.38 16.40
CA SER A 165 -15.49 -20.61 15.82
C SER A 165 -15.96 -22.04 16.05
N GLY A 166 -16.39 -22.33 17.25
CA GLY A 166 -17.03 -23.63 17.51
C GLY A 166 -17.32 -23.87 18.98
N GLY A 167 -18.56 -23.68 19.37
CA GLY A 167 -19.00 -24.20 20.65
C GLY A 167 -20.13 -23.44 21.31
N GLY A 168 -21.19 -23.17 20.58
CA GLY A 168 -22.49 -23.00 21.18
C GLY A 168 -23.16 -24.38 21.24
N GLY A 169 -23.18 -24.98 22.36
CA GLY A 169 -23.88 -26.23 22.57
C GLY A 169 -24.64 -26.16 23.87
N GLY A 170 -25.95 -25.99 23.78
CA GLY A 170 -26.86 -26.00 24.89
C GLY A 170 -27.02 -27.36 25.55
N SER A 171 -27.69 -27.35 26.62
CA SER A 171 -28.53 -28.39 27.22
C SER A 171 -28.88 -27.87 28.61
N GLY A 172 -30.08 -27.64 28.99
CA GLY A 172 -31.29 -28.40 28.86
C GLY A 172 -31.41 -29.45 29.92
N GLY A 173 -32.39 -29.29 30.74
CA GLY A 173 -33.04 -30.40 31.38
C GLY A 173 -32.86 -30.55 32.88
N GLY A 174 -33.93 -30.53 33.56
CA GLY A 174 -34.13 -31.10 34.88
C GLY A 174 -35.12 -30.33 35.70
#